data_b37766b46e6f819bf6c16fb5076f21f8
#
_entry.id   b37766b46e6f819bf6c16fb5076f21f8
#
_cell.length_a   1.000
_cell.length_b   1.000
_cell.length_c   1.000
_cell.angle_alpha   90.00
_cell.angle_beta   90.00
_cell.angle_gamma   90.00
#
_symmetry.space_group_name_H-M   'P 1'
#
loop_
_entity.id
_entity.type
_entity.pdbx_description
1 polymer ?
#
loop_
_entity_poly.entity_id
_entity_poly.type
_entity_poly.pdbx_seq_one_letter_code
_entity_poly.pdbx_strand_id
1 'polypeptide(L)'
;MKMIQRTYKFRLYPNKEQERMLANYFGCVRFVYNHFLAKRKEQYEKTKKSSNYYEQAKELTAMKKTEAYSWLREINSQTLQYALRHLETAYVSFFKGRAKSPRFHSKKHGGSFAIPQHFKVEENRIFIPKFKGGIKFAKSQEVKGELRNMTISVTPSGKYYVCIMAQVEVDDLEKTNLSVGIDLG
;
A
#
# COMPACT_ATOMS: atom_id res chain seq x y z
N MET A 1 14.12 9.53 25.10
CA MET A 1 13.14 8.66 24.40
C MET A 1 12.90 9.20 23.00
N LYS A 2 12.94 8.36 22.00
CA LYS A 2 12.83 8.72 20.57
C LYS A 2 11.70 7.93 19.93
N MET A 3 10.85 8.63 19.15
CA MET A 3 9.79 7.97 18.36
C MET A 3 10.36 7.48 17.04
N ILE A 4 10.26 6.18 16.79
CA ILE A 4 10.68 5.57 15.53
C ILE A 4 9.51 4.85 14.85
N GLN A 5 9.57 4.74 13.53
CA GLN A 5 8.66 3.88 12.77
C GLN A 5 9.28 2.49 12.61
N ARG A 6 8.54 1.47 13.04
CA ARG A 6 8.94 0.07 12.89
C ARG A 6 7.93 -0.66 12.00
N THR A 7 8.44 -1.43 11.07
CA THR A 7 7.60 -2.24 10.17
C THR A 7 7.78 -3.71 10.48
N TYR A 8 6.66 -4.39 10.71
CA TYR A 8 6.57 -5.81 10.96
C TYR A 8 6.02 -6.52 9.73
N LYS A 9 6.75 -7.49 9.18
CA LYS A 9 6.32 -8.24 7.99
C LYS A 9 5.99 -9.67 8.38
N PHE A 10 4.78 -10.11 8.01
CA PHE A 10 4.30 -11.46 8.28
C PHE A 10 3.74 -12.12 7.02
N ARG A 11 3.79 -13.45 7.00
CA ARG A 11 3.15 -14.27 5.99
C ARG A 11 1.64 -14.32 6.25
N LEU A 12 0.80 -14.07 5.22
CA LEU A 12 -0.64 -14.24 5.28
C LEU A 12 -1.07 -15.61 4.72
N TYR A 13 -2.12 -16.15 5.29
CA TYR A 13 -2.75 -17.41 4.89
C TYR A 13 -4.25 -17.18 4.64
N PRO A 14 -4.61 -16.51 3.54
CA PRO A 14 -6.02 -16.35 3.16
C PRO A 14 -6.61 -17.69 2.72
N ASN A 15 -7.90 -17.91 3.00
CA ASN A 15 -8.66 -18.98 2.39
C ASN A 15 -9.05 -18.61 0.94
N LYS A 16 -9.64 -19.54 0.18
CA LYS A 16 -10.00 -19.33 -1.24
C LYS A 16 -10.96 -18.15 -1.46
N GLU A 17 -11.91 -17.93 -0.57
CA GLU A 17 -12.81 -16.78 -0.64
C GLU A 17 -12.05 -15.47 -0.40
N GLN A 18 -11.20 -15.45 0.62
CA GLN A 18 -10.36 -14.31 0.94
C GLN A 18 -9.34 -14.01 -0.18
N GLU A 19 -8.81 -15.02 -0.85
CA GLU A 19 -7.93 -14.83 -2.03
C GLU A 19 -8.67 -14.13 -3.17
N ARG A 20 -9.93 -14.50 -3.43
CA ARG A 20 -10.77 -13.80 -4.44
C ARG A 20 -11.01 -12.35 -4.08
N MET A 21 -11.33 -12.08 -2.80
CA MET A 21 -11.51 -10.70 -2.32
C MET A 21 -10.20 -9.89 -2.42
N LEU A 22 -9.05 -10.46 -2.04
CA LEU A 22 -7.75 -9.82 -2.18
C LEU A 22 -7.41 -9.56 -3.65
N ALA A 23 -7.70 -10.51 -4.55
CA ALA A 23 -7.49 -10.32 -6.00
C ALA A 23 -8.30 -9.13 -6.53
N ASN A 24 -9.53 -8.92 -6.04
CA ASN A 24 -10.35 -7.75 -6.37
C ASN A 24 -9.68 -6.45 -5.87
N TYR A 25 -9.20 -6.42 -4.61
CA TYR A 25 -8.45 -5.28 -4.09
C TYR A 25 -7.23 -4.93 -4.94
N PHE A 26 -6.38 -5.92 -5.27
CA PHE A 26 -5.22 -5.71 -6.15
C PHE A 26 -5.62 -5.22 -7.54
N GLY A 27 -6.71 -5.76 -8.10
CA GLY A 27 -7.25 -5.36 -9.39
C GLY A 27 -7.70 -3.92 -9.40
N CYS A 28 -8.51 -3.50 -8.44
CA CYS A 28 -9.03 -2.14 -8.32
C CYS A 28 -7.91 -1.11 -8.10
N VAL A 29 -6.97 -1.39 -7.22
CA VAL A 29 -5.83 -0.50 -6.94
C VAL A 29 -4.96 -0.34 -8.18
N ARG A 30 -4.65 -1.44 -8.88
CA ARG A 30 -3.89 -1.41 -10.13
C ARG A 30 -4.62 -0.64 -11.21
N PHE A 31 -5.94 -0.85 -11.35
CA PHE A 31 -6.76 -0.10 -12.29
C PHE A 31 -6.70 1.40 -12.02
N VAL A 32 -6.95 1.82 -10.79
CA VAL A 32 -6.93 3.25 -10.41
C VAL A 32 -5.55 3.86 -10.71
N TYR A 33 -4.48 3.22 -10.28
CA TYR A 33 -3.12 3.72 -10.56
C TYR A 33 -2.87 3.85 -12.06
N ASN A 34 -3.15 2.82 -12.85
CA ASN A 34 -2.90 2.80 -14.29
C ASN A 34 -3.78 3.77 -15.06
N HIS A 35 -5.07 3.86 -14.71
CA HIS A 35 -6.02 4.79 -15.32
C HIS A 35 -5.55 6.24 -15.17
N PHE A 36 -5.22 6.65 -13.95
CA PHE A 36 -4.77 8.02 -13.69
C PHE A 36 -3.35 8.29 -14.18
N LEU A 37 -2.49 7.29 -14.28
CA LEU A 37 -1.20 7.42 -14.95
C LEU A 37 -1.38 7.68 -16.45
N ALA A 38 -2.24 6.92 -17.14
CA ALA A 38 -2.53 7.11 -18.56
C ALA A 38 -3.09 8.52 -18.82
N LYS A 39 -4.11 8.90 -18.04
CA LYS A 39 -4.75 10.21 -18.15
C LYS A 39 -3.79 11.37 -17.90
N ARG A 40 -2.92 11.25 -16.92
CA ARG A 40 -1.90 12.28 -16.60
C ARG A 40 -0.89 12.45 -17.74
N LYS A 41 -0.48 11.35 -18.38
CA LYS A 41 0.40 11.38 -19.56
C LYS A 41 -0.28 12.06 -20.74
N GLU A 42 -1.49 11.63 -21.07
CA GLU A 42 -2.28 12.21 -22.18
C GLU A 42 -2.54 13.72 -21.98
N GLN A 43 -2.92 14.12 -20.75
CA GLN A 43 -3.13 15.53 -20.41
C GLN A 43 -1.85 16.33 -20.60
N TYR A 44 -0.71 15.82 -20.15
CA TYR A 44 0.57 16.49 -20.30
C TYR A 44 1.00 16.64 -21.78
N GLU A 45 0.78 15.61 -22.59
CA GLU A 45 1.05 15.68 -24.03
C GLU A 45 0.25 16.79 -24.71
N LYS A 46 -1.03 16.93 -24.35
CA LYS A 46 -1.94 17.94 -24.94
C LYS A 46 -1.73 19.36 -24.41
N THR A 47 -1.51 19.50 -23.11
CA THR A 47 -1.59 20.83 -22.46
C THR A 47 -0.27 21.29 -21.83
N LYS A 48 0.73 20.41 -21.75
CA LYS A 48 1.98 20.60 -20.99
C LYS A 48 1.76 20.88 -19.50
N LYS A 49 0.53 20.64 -19.00
CA LYS A 49 0.16 20.74 -17.59
C LYS A 49 -0.13 19.35 -17.04
N SER A 50 0.32 19.09 -15.82
CA SER A 50 0.12 17.81 -15.13
C SER A 50 -0.94 17.97 -14.06
N SER A 51 -1.91 17.06 -14.01
CA SER A 51 -2.86 17.00 -12.90
C SER A 51 -2.15 16.60 -11.59
N ASN A 52 -2.73 17.02 -10.48
CA ASN A 52 -2.23 16.70 -9.14
C ASN A 52 -3.14 15.66 -8.44
N TYR A 53 -2.72 15.24 -7.25
CA TYR A 53 -3.47 14.29 -6.43
C TYR A 53 -4.93 14.73 -6.15
N TYR A 54 -5.16 16.01 -5.84
CA TYR A 54 -6.50 16.49 -5.43
C TYR A 54 -7.49 16.45 -6.59
N GLU A 55 -7.05 16.83 -7.79
CA GLU A 55 -7.85 16.76 -9.01
C GLU A 55 -8.23 15.31 -9.32
N GLN A 56 -7.25 14.40 -9.26
CA GLN A 56 -7.46 12.97 -9.50
C GLN A 56 -8.37 12.34 -8.43
N ALA A 57 -8.26 12.72 -7.16
CA ALA A 57 -9.10 12.21 -6.08
C ALA A 57 -10.57 12.67 -6.23
N LYS A 58 -10.79 13.93 -6.66
CA LYS A 58 -12.12 14.45 -6.99
C LYS A 58 -12.74 13.67 -8.16
N GLU A 59 -11.96 13.44 -9.19
CA GLU A 59 -12.38 12.68 -10.35
C GLU A 59 -12.69 11.21 -10.01
N LEU A 60 -11.83 10.54 -9.25
CA LEU A 60 -12.09 9.17 -8.77
C LEU A 60 -13.41 9.09 -8.00
N THR A 61 -13.73 10.13 -7.21
CA THR A 61 -15.00 10.20 -6.48
C THR A 61 -16.19 10.32 -7.42
N ALA A 62 -16.08 11.10 -8.49
CA ALA A 62 -17.11 11.22 -9.52
C ALA A 62 -17.25 9.91 -10.33
N MET A 63 -16.14 9.31 -10.77
CA MET A 63 -16.12 8.04 -11.49
C MET A 63 -16.89 6.94 -10.75
N LYS A 64 -16.68 6.77 -9.46
CA LYS A 64 -17.37 5.76 -8.64
C LYS A 64 -18.89 5.92 -8.61
N LYS A 65 -19.43 7.08 -8.97
CA LYS A 65 -20.88 7.32 -9.05
C LYS A 65 -21.48 6.85 -10.36
N THR A 66 -20.68 6.70 -11.40
CA THR A 66 -21.14 6.20 -12.70
C THR A 66 -21.30 4.69 -12.69
N GLU A 67 -22.19 4.18 -13.54
CA GLU A 67 -22.45 2.74 -13.66
C GLU A 67 -21.20 1.97 -14.09
N ALA A 68 -20.45 2.49 -15.06
CA ALA A 68 -19.24 1.86 -15.62
C ALA A 68 -18.14 1.59 -14.60
N TYR A 69 -18.08 2.36 -13.50
CA TYR A 69 -17.06 2.22 -12.45
C TYR A 69 -17.65 1.96 -11.06
N SER A 70 -18.91 1.58 -10.97
CA SER A 70 -19.62 1.31 -9.71
C SER A 70 -18.95 0.21 -8.87
N TRP A 71 -18.30 -0.76 -9.52
CA TRP A 71 -17.54 -1.84 -8.91
C TRP A 71 -16.38 -1.35 -8.02
N LEU A 72 -15.85 -0.15 -8.25
CA LEU A 72 -14.84 0.45 -7.36
C LEU A 72 -15.39 0.77 -5.95
N ARG A 73 -16.72 0.77 -5.76
CA ARG A 73 -17.33 0.97 -4.44
C ARG A 73 -17.20 -0.26 -3.53
N GLU A 74 -16.92 -1.43 -4.08
CA GLU A 74 -16.69 -2.64 -3.31
C GLU A 74 -15.45 -2.54 -2.43
N ILE A 75 -14.49 -1.71 -2.85
CA ILE A 75 -13.21 -1.52 -2.17
C ILE A 75 -13.27 -0.31 -1.24
N ASN A 76 -12.49 -0.34 -0.16
CA ASN A 76 -12.31 0.78 0.73
C ASN A 76 -11.81 2.01 -0.04
N SER A 77 -12.53 3.13 0.08
CA SER A 77 -12.19 4.38 -0.63
C SER A 77 -10.80 4.90 -0.29
N GLN A 78 -10.36 4.78 0.95
CA GLN A 78 -9.03 5.22 1.37
C GLN A 78 -7.92 4.40 0.70
N THR A 79 -8.13 3.10 0.50
CA THR A 79 -7.19 2.23 -0.24
C THR A 79 -7.03 2.71 -1.69
N LEU A 80 -8.13 3.08 -2.35
CA LEU A 80 -8.09 3.62 -3.71
C LEU A 80 -7.44 5.01 -3.78
N GLN A 81 -7.72 5.88 -2.82
CA GLN A 81 -7.06 7.19 -2.72
C GLN A 81 -5.55 7.04 -2.46
N TYR A 82 -5.15 6.01 -1.72
CA TYR A 82 -3.74 5.74 -1.47
C TYR A 82 -2.99 5.32 -2.75
N ALA A 83 -3.67 4.67 -3.70
CA ALA A 83 -3.09 4.39 -5.02
C ALA A 83 -2.75 5.70 -5.77
N LEU A 84 -3.61 6.73 -5.67
CA LEU A 84 -3.33 8.06 -6.23
C LEU A 84 -2.17 8.76 -5.51
N ARG A 85 -2.07 8.63 -4.19
CA ARG A 85 -0.92 9.16 -3.44
C ARG A 85 0.39 8.49 -3.86
N HIS A 86 0.38 7.19 -4.12
CA HIS A 86 1.55 6.49 -4.65
C HIS A 86 1.95 7.01 -6.04
N LEU A 87 0.96 7.26 -6.92
CA LEU A 87 1.22 7.85 -8.22
C LEU A 87 1.83 9.26 -8.10
N GLU A 88 1.28 10.10 -7.21
CA GLU A 88 1.84 11.42 -6.93
C GLU A 88 3.27 11.35 -6.42
N THR A 89 3.54 10.48 -5.44
CA THR A 89 4.89 10.27 -4.90
C THR A 89 5.87 9.80 -5.99
N ALA A 90 5.42 8.93 -6.90
CA ALA A 90 6.24 8.47 -8.03
C ALA A 90 6.60 9.62 -8.97
N TYR A 91 5.66 10.52 -9.28
CA TYR A 91 5.95 11.72 -10.08
C TYR A 91 6.85 12.71 -9.36
N VAL A 92 6.61 12.97 -8.08
CA VAL A 92 7.49 13.84 -7.26
C VAL A 92 8.93 13.29 -7.24
N SER A 93 9.09 11.99 -7.09
CA SER A 93 10.42 11.34 -7.11
C SER A 93 11.07 11.43 -8.49
N PHE A 94 10.30 11.30 -9.56
CA PHE A 94 10.78 11.46 -10.94
C PHE A 94 11.25 12.90 -11.20
N PHE A 95 10.45 13.91 -10.88
CA PHE A 95 10.83 15.31 -11.09
C PHE A 95 12.01 15.76 -10.22
N LYS A 96 12.23 15.12 -9.07
CA LYS A 96 13.42 15.33 -8.22
C LYS A 96 14.65 14.55 -8.70
N GLY A 97 14.59 13.86 -9.83
CA GLY A 97 15.69 13.04 -10.36
C GLY A 97 16.02 11.78 -9.53
N ARG A 98 15.17 11.42 -8.56
CA ARG A 98 15.40 10.27 -7.64
C ARG A 98 14.93 8.94 -8.21
N ALA A 99 14.06 8.96 -9.21
CA ALA A 99 13.47 7.78 -9.83
C ALA A 99 13.21 8.00 -11.32
N LYS A 100 13.07 6.89 -12.07
CA LYS A 100 12.62 6.92 -13.47
C LYS A 100 11.13 7.28 -13.55
N SER A 101 10.66 7.68 -14.75
CA SER A 101 9.24 7.97 -15.00
C SER A 101 8.33 6.83 -14.54
N PRO A 102 7.17 7.15 -13.93
CA PRO A 102 6.21 6.14 -13.49
C PRO A 102 5.81 5.19 -14.61
N ARG A 103 5.71 3.90 -14.28
CA ARG A 103 5.35 2.83 -15.22
C ARG A 103 4.00 2.22 -14.85
N PHE A 104 3.32 1.65 -15.85
CA PHE A 104 2.10 0.88 -15.61
C PHE A 104 2.37 -0.37 -14.77
N HIS A 105 1.50 -0.64 -13.83
CA HIS A 105 1.56 -1.83 -13.00
C HIS A 105 0.97 -3.03 -13.77
N SER A 106 1.65 -4.18 -13.70
CA SER A 106 1.22 -5.45 -14.30
C SER A 106 0.90 -6.49 -13.23
N LYS A 107 -0.11 -7.32 -13.48
CA LYS A 107 -0.45 -8.46 -12.63
C LYS A 107 0.71 -9.46 -12.50
N LYS A 108 1.53 -9.60 -13.54
CA LYS A 108 2.67 -10.55 -13.57
C LYS A 108 3.72 -10.28 -12.49
N HIS A 109 3.84 -9.05 -12.03
CA HIS A 109 4.83 -8.65 -11.01
C HIS A 109 4.29 -8.72 -9.58
N GLY A 110 3.13 -9.36 -9.37
CA GLY A 110 2.46 -9.34 -8.08
C GLY A 110 1.69 -8.03 -7.89
N GLY A 111 1.61 -7.57 -6.65
CA GLY A 111 0.92 -6.33 -6.32
C GLY A 111 0.95 -6.01 -4.84
N SER A 112 0.61 -4.78 -4.52
CA SER A 112 0.41 -4.34 -3.15
C SER A 112 -0.68 -3.28 -3.07
N PHE A 113 -1.32 -3.20 -1.92
CA PHE A 113 -2.22 -2.08 -1.59
C PHE A 113 -2.09 -1.73 -0.11
N ALA A 114 -2.26 -0.46 0.19
CA ALA A 114 -2.19 0.05 1.55
C ALA A 114 -3.58 0.27 2.14
N ILE A 115 -3.67 0.03 3.43
CA ILE A 115 -4.84 0.32 4.28
C ILE A 115 -4.35 1.29 5.35
N PRO A 116 -4.62 2.60 5.17
CA PRO A 116 -4.07 3.62 6.06
C PRO A 116 -4.76 3.68 7.42
N GLN A 117 -6.02 3.24 7.50
CA GLN A 117 -6.85 3.35 8.72
C GLN A 117 -7.90 2.24 8.80
N HIS A 118 -8.51 2.11 10.00
CA HIS A 118 -9.64 1.22 10.26
C HIS A 118 -9.34 -0.27 10.03
N PHE A 119 -8.10 -0.67 10.23
CA PHE A 119 -7.73 -2.08 10.33
C PHE A 119 -7.49 -2.46 11.78
N LYS A 120 -7.61 -3.75 12.08
CA LYS A 120 -7.31 -4.30 13.40
C LYS A 120 -6.36 -5.47 13.27
N VAL A 121 -5.57 -5.66 14.31
CA VAL A 121 -4.69 -6.83 14.49
C VAL A 121 -5.10 -7.49 15.81
N GLU A 122 -5.66 -8.67 15.73
CA GLU A 122 -6.14 -9.43 16.89
C GLU A 122 -5.49 -10.81 16.86
N GLU A 123 -4.78 -11.17 17.93
CA GLU A 123 -4.04 -12.44 18.03
C GLU A 123 -3.18 -12.72 16.78
N ASN A 124 -3.64 -13.64 15.93
CA ASN A 124 -2.98 -14.05 14.68
C ASN A 124 -3.82 -13.73 13.43
N ARG A 125 -4.74 -12.77 13.53
CA ARG A 125 -5.63 -12.35 12.44
C ARG A 125 -5.56 -10.84 12.21
N ILE A 126 -5.65 -10.44 10.96
CA ILE A 126 -5.85 -9.06 10.56
C ILE A 126 -7.26 -8.88 10.04
N PHE A 127 -7.87 -7.75 10.37
CA PHE A 127 -9.19 -7.33 9.89
C PHE A 127 -9.04 -6.05 9.10
N ILE A 128 -9.60 -6.02 7.91
CA ILE A 128 -9.53 -4.87 7.01
C ILE A 128 -10.92 -4.40 6.61
N PRO A 129 -11.13 -3.11 6.33
CA PRO A 129 -12.43 -2.56 5.98
C PRO A 129 -13.02 -3.23 4.74
N LYS A 130 -14.34 -3.44 4.72
CA LYS A 130 -15.08 -4.10 3.64
C LYS A 130 -14.62 -5.51 3.30
N PHE A 131 -13.99 -6.19 4.23
CA PHE A 131 -13.51 -7.55 4.07
C PHE A 131 -14.14 -8.45 5.14
N LYS A 132 -14.80 -9.53 4.72
CA LYS A 132 -15.45 -10.44 5.66
C LYS A 132 -14.44 -11.35 6.35
N GLY A 133 -14.50 -11.37 7.68
CA GLY A 133 -13.64 -12.19 8.52
C GLY A 133 -12.19 -11.76 8.58
N GLY A 134 -11.47 -12.26 9.56
CA GLY A 134 -10.05 -11.98 9.75
C GLY A 134 -9.17 -12.91 8.92
N ILE A 135 -8.11 -12.38 8.31
CA ILE A 135 -7.12 -13.16 7.56
C ILE A 135 -6.05 -13.63 8.54
N LYS A 136 -5.79 -14.94 8.58
CA LYS A 136 -4.75 -15.53 9.42
C LYS A 136 -3.36 -15.13 8.94
N PHE A 137 -2.45 -14.82 9.87
CA PHE A 137 -1.04 -14.58 9.58
C PHE A 137 -0.11 -15.34 10.54
N ALA A 138 1.13 -15.59 10.12
CA ALA A 138 2.15 -16.19 10.96
C ALA A 138 2.75 -15.13 11.88
N LYS A 139 2.28 -15.05 13.12
CA LYS A 139 2.77 -14.11 14.13
C LYS A 139 4.10 -14.61 14.69
N SER A 140 5.19 -14.25 14.04
CA SER A 140 6.56 -14.62 14.47
C SER A 140 7.13 -13.68 15.52
N GLN A 141 6.49 -12.54 15.76
CA GLN A 141 6.88 -11.56 16.78
C GLN A 141 5.68 -10.70 17.18
N GLU A 142 5.76 -10.06 18.35
CA GLU A 142 4.75 -9.10 18.81
C GLU A 142 4.84 -7.79 18.06
N VAL A 143 3.68 -7.26 17.64
CA VAL A 143 3.56 -5.91 17.07
C VAL A 143 3.44 -4.93 18.23
N LYS A 144 4.50 -4.19 18.48
CA LYS A 144 4.56 -3.18 19.56
C LYS A 144 4.30 -1.78 18.99
N GLY A 145 3.71 -0.91 19.81
CA GLY A 145 3.49 0.50 19.50
C GLY A 145 2.13 0.81 18.87
N GLU A 146 1.95 2.06 18.48
CA GLU A 146 0.73 2.56 17.88
C GLU A 146 0.68 2.22 16.38
N LEU A 147 -0.34 1.49 15.96
CA LEU A 147 -0.51 1.08 14.56
C LEU A 147 -0.81 2.30 13.67
N ARG A 148 -0.05 2.48 12.60
CA ARG A 148 -0.17 3.63 11.67
C ARG A 148 -0.77 3.25 10.34
N ASN A 149 -0.22 2.27 9.67
CA ASN A 149 -0.77 1.75 8.41
C ASN A 149 -0.43 0.27 8.24
N MET A 150 -1.13 -0.34 7.30
CA MET A 150 -0.93 -1.72 6.89
C MET A 150 -0.80 -1.78 5.37
N THR A 151 0.12 -2.61 4.86
CA THR A 151 0.23 -2.91 3.44
C THR A 151 0.11 -4.41 3.24
N ILE A 152 -0.81 -4.83 2.36
CA ILE A 152 -0.93 -6.22 1.94
C ILE A 152 -0.29 -6.36 0.56
N SER A 153 0.48 -7.41 0.36
CA SER A 153 1.16 -7.70 -0.90
C SER A 153 1.03 -9.16 -1.31
N VAL A 154 1.11 -9.38 -2.61
CA VAL A 154 1.18 -10.71 -3.22
C VAL A 154 2.41 -10.76 -4.13
N THR A 155 3.21 -11.84 -4.00
CA THR A 155 4.36 -12.09 -4.88
C THR A 155 3.89 -12.70 -6.22
N PRO A 156 4.73 -12.69 -7.26
CA PRO A 156 4.46 -13.43 -8.51
C PRO A 156 4.19 -14.92 -8.29
N SER A 157 4.78 -15.52 -7.24
CA SER A 157 4.56 -16.92 -6.84
C SER A 157 3.29 -17.17 -6.04
N GLY A 158 2.38 -16.17 -5.93
CA GLY A 158 1.10 -16.29 -5.23
C GLY A 158 1.21 -16.27 -3.69
N LYS A 159 2.34 -15.85 -3.14
CA LYS A 159 2.52 -15.76 -1.69
C LYS A 159 2.06 -14.40 -1.16
N TYR A 160 1.21 -14.41 -0.13
CA TYR A 160 0.66 -13.19 0.49
C TYR A 160 1.45 -12.79 1.73
N TYR A 161 1.63 -11.49 1.92
CA TYR A 161 2.31 -10.90 3.07
C TYR A 161 1.54 -9.68 3.56
N VAL A 162 1.68 -9.39 4.84
CA VAL A 162 1.27 -8.13 5.45
C VAL A 162 2.49 -7.43 6.05
N CYS A 163 2.62 -6.14 5.79
CA CYS A 163 3.53 -5.24 6.48
C CYS A 163 2.70 -4.30 7.34
N ILE A 164 2.91 -4.33 8.65
CA ILE A 164 2.23 -3.48 9.63
C ILE A 164 3.24 -2.46 10.11
N MET A 165 2.98 -1.19 9.88
CA MET A 165 3.80 -0.10 10.40
C MET A 165 3.23 0.40 11.71
N ALA A 166 4.06 0.44 12.73
CA ALA A 166 3.73 0.99 14.03
C ALA A 166 4.74 2.06 14.43
N GLN A 167 4.28 3.03 15.20
CA GLN A 167 5.12 4.02 15.85
C GLN A 167 5.46 3.54 17.24
N VAL A 168 6.75 3.41 17.52
CA VAL A 168 7.28 2.84 18.77
C VAL A 168 8.17 3.87 19.45
N GLU A 169 7.99 4.03 20.72
CA GLU A 169 8.94 4.77 21.56
C GLU A 169 10.12 3.87 21.93
N VAL A 170 11.32 4.36 21.74
CA VAL A 170 12.55 3.64 22.11
C VAL A 170 13.46 4.58 22.90
N ASP A 171 14.14 3.99 23.85
CA ASP A 171 15.21 4.69 24.57
C ASP A 171 16.45 4.82 23.68
N ASP A 172 17.20 5.87 23.87
CA ASP A 172 18.51 5.99 23.25
C ASP A 172 19.43 4.91 23.84
N LEU A 173 20.11 4.18 22.96
CA LEU A 173 21.09 3.18 23.41
C LEU A 173 22.29 3.91 24.01
N GLU A 174 22.80 3.38 25.11
CA GLU A 174 24.06 3.84 25.68
C GLU A 174 25.20 3.64 24.66
N LYS A 175 26.05 4.65 24.55
CA LYS A 175 27.25 4.52 23.73
C LYS A 175 28.21 3.51 24.38
N THR A 176 28.51 2.45 23.67
CA THR A 176 29.53 1.48 24.08
C THR A 176 30.79 1.74 23.29
N ASN A 177 31.97 1.42 23.89
CA ASN A 177 33.25 1.45 23.20
C ASN A 177 33.52 0.17 22.40
N LEU A 178 32.49 -0.66 22.19
CA LEU A 178 32.59 -1.91 21.45
C LEU A 178 32.50 -1.64 19.94
N SER A 179 33.40 -2.23 19.18
CA SER A 179 33.38 -2.22 17.72
C SER A 179 32.97 -3.59 17.20
N VAL A 180 32.11 -3.62 16.17
CA VAL A 180 31.71 -4.85 15.47
C VAL A 180 32.16 -4.73 14.02
N GLY A 181 32.93 -5.71 13.57
CA GLY A 181 33.25 -5.87 12.15
C GLY A 181 32.12 -6.62 11.46
N ILE A 182 31.61 -6.07 10.33
CA ILE A 182 30.64 -6.74 9.46
C ILE A 182 31.38 -7.09 8.17
N ASP A 183 31.50 -8.38 7.88
CA ASP A 183 31.96 -8.86 6.58
C ASP A 183 30.74 -8.92 5.64
N LEU A 184 30.84 -8.24 4.52
CA LEU A 184 29.80 -8.17 3.49
C LEU A 184 30.14 -9.08 2.31
N GLY A 185 30.83 -10.20 2.55
CA GLY A 185 31.18 -11.23 1.58
C GLY A 185 30.64 -11.13 0.16
#